data_cf755e5962f0bbffce9fd3f08717dad0
#
_entry.id   cf755e5962f0bbffce9fd3f08717dad0
#
_cell.length_a   1.000
_cell.length_b   1.000
_cell.length_c   1.000
_cell.angle_alpha   90.00
_cell.angle_beta   90.00
_cell.angle_gamma   90.00
#
_symmetry.space_group_name_H-M   'P 1'
#
loop_
_entity.id
_entity.type
_entity.pdbx_description
1 polymer ?
#
loop_
_entity_poly.entity_id
_entity_poly.type
_entity_poly.pdbx_seq_one_letter_code
_entity_poly.pdbx_strand_id
1 'polypeptide(L)'
;MTAQERRSVASLALLYCFRMLGLFMVLPLLALYAADLPGSTPVLIGLALGTYGLTQALLQIPLGWLSDQIGRKPVIIAGLLLFALGSVIAAVADTMGGIILGRTLQGAGAIASTVLALVADLTREEQRTKAMAAVGMSIGLSFAVALVLGPVVASFGGLPLVFWFTAVLAFVGIAIVVLLVPSAPAVPAEDSGATARLGLIRRSLQDAVLLRLNFGVFVLHFILTASFLVVPGLLEQSFGVGREHHWVVYLPVLVLSLVGMVPLMILAEKGGKLQQMFLLGIALVVAATAVLDFTSSALLFYGALWLFFVGFNYLEATLPSLLSKSVSAQGKGTAMGVYSTCQFMGAFAGGAGGGWLLQYFGQYALTGVCLLLAVAWWLLVFRAPALVTVEKVTSSPVAGV
;
A
#
# COMPACT_ATOMS: atom_id res chain seq x y z
N MET A 1 25.80 7.95 3.41
CA MET A 1 25.06 9.07 2.78
C MET A 1 25.72 10.40 3.11
N THR A 2 25.94 11.25 2.10
CA THR A 2 26.35 12.64 2.28
C THR A 2 25.24 13.46 2.94
N ALA A 3 25.55 14.68 3.40
CA ALA A 3 24.52 15.57 3.96
C ALA A 3 23.42 15.91 2.94
N GLN A 4 23.79 16.09 1.66
CA GLN A 4 22.85 16.35 0.57
C GLN A 4 21.96 15.14 0.27
N GLU A 5 22.53 13.93 0.18
CA GLU A 5 21.75 12.71 0.00
C GLU A 5 20.76 12.49 1.14
N ARG A 6 21.19 12.70 2.40
CA ARG A 6 20.30 12.59 3.57
C ARG A 6 19.15 13.58 3.51
N ARG A 7 19.44 14.85 3.16
CA ARG A 7 18.40 15.88 3.01
C ARG A 7 17.41 15.51 1.91
N SER A 8 17.88 15.06 0.75
CA SER A 8 17.04 14.65 -0.37
C SER A 8 16.13 13.46 -0.01
N VAL A 9 16.71 12.42 0.59
CA VAL A 9 15.98 11.22 0.99
C VAL A 9 14.94 11.55 2.08
N ALA A 10 15.31 12.35 3.08
CA ALA A 10 14.38 12.77 4.14
C ALA A 10 13.22 13.61 3.58
N SER A 11 13.49 14.54 2.66
CA SER A 11 12.46 15.37 2.02
C SER A 11 11.50 14.52 1.17
N LEU A 12 12.03 13.56 0.40
CA LEU A 12 11.20 12.67 -0.43
C LEU A 12 10.42 11.66 0.41
N ALA A 13 11.01 11.14 1.50
CA ALA A 13 10.32 10.29 2.45
C ALA A 13 9.17 11.04 3.17
N LEU A 14 9.40 12.29 3.56
CA LEU A 14 8.38 13.16 4.16
C LEU A 14 7.25 13.49 3.19
N LEU A 15 7.57 13.81 1.93
CA LEU A 15 6.60 13.98 0.86
C LEU A 15 5.73 12.73 0.71
N TYR A 16 6.38 11.57 0.64
CA TYR A 16 5.69 10.30 0.47
C TYR A 16 4.82 9.96 1.69
N CYS A 17 5.33 10.27 2.89
CA CYS A 17 4.60 10.16 4.15
C CYS A 17 3.29 10.97 4.11
N PHE A 18 3.33 12.24 3.76
CA PHE A 18 2.14 13.09 3.70
C PHE A 18 1.12 12.61 2.67
N ARG A 19 1.58 12.15 1.52
CA ARG A 19 0.70 11.58 0.50
C ARG A 19 0.02 10.30 0.98
N MET A 20 0.78 9.39 1.59
CA MET A 20 0.26 8.13 2.11
C MET A 20 -0.65 8.34 3.32
N LEU A 21 -0.32 9.31 4.18
CA LEU A 21 -1.17 9.72 5.29
C LEU A 21 -2.58 10.13 4.79
N GLY A 22 -2.64 11.00 3.77
CA GLY A 22 -3.91 11.41 3.17
C GLY A 22 -4.70 10.25 2.55
N LEU A 23 -4.01 9.28 1.95
CA LEU A 23 -4.65 8.08 1.41
C LEU A 23 -5.24 7.21 2.51
N PHE A 24 -4.44 6.89 3.52
CA PHE A 24 -4.79 5.90 4.52
C PHE A 24 -5.80 6.39 5.56
N MET A 25 -5.86 7.71 5.85
CA MET A 25 -6.88 8.29 6.73
C MET A 25 -8.30 8.00 6.26
N VAL A 26 -8.51 7.95 4.95
CA VAL A 26 -9.84 7.74 4.35
C VAL A 26 -10.33 6.30 4.52
N LEU A 27 -9.43 5.30 4.59
CA LEU A 27 -9.79 3.88 4.61
C LEU A 27 -10.78 3.51 5.72
N PRO A 28 -10.52 3.79 7.01
CA PRO A 28 -11.44 3.40 8.09
C PRO A 28 -12.69 4.26 8.16
N LEU A 29 -12.68 5.44 7.53
CA LEU A 29 -13.75 6.43 7.69
C LEU A 29 -14.77 6.37 6.59
N LEU A 30 -14.37 6.01 5.36
CA LEU A 30 -15.26 6.11 4.21
C LEU A 30 -16.47 5.21 4.37
N ALA A 31 -16.29 3.98 4.86
CA ALA A 31 -17.40 3.05 5.07
C ALA A 31 -18.44 3.56 6.08
N LEU A 32 -18.01 4.33 7.09
CA LEU A 32 -18.90 4.87 8.13
C LEU A 32 -19.58 6.17 7.69
N TYR A 33 -18.79 7.16 7.29
CA TYR A 33 -19.31 8.50 6.99
C TYR A 33 -20.01 8.59 5.65
N ALA A 34 -19.56 7.82 4.64
CA ALA A 34 -20.22 7.81 3.34
C ALA A 34 -21.55 7.03 3.36
N ALA A 35 -21.76 6.17 4.34
CA ALA A 35 -23.04 5.50 4.54
C ALA A 35 -24.19 6.48 4.86
N ASP A 36 -23.88 7.63 5.45
CA ASP A 36 -24.84 8.67 5.80
C ASP A 36 -25.26 9.54 4.58
N LEU A 37 -24.57 9.41 3.44
CA LEU A 37 -24.91 10.18 2.23
C LEU A 37 -26.15 9.64 1.53
N PRO A 38 -27.01 10.54 0.97
CA PRO A 38 -28.18 10.13 0.23
C PRO A 38 -27.85 9.18 -0.94
N GLY A 39 -28.59 8.07 -1.03
CA GLY A 39 -28.39 7.06 -2.08
C GLY A 39 -27.09 6.25 -1.96
N SER A 40 -26.43 6.30 -0.80
CA SER A 40 -25.25 5.48 -0.54
C SER A 40 -25.60 3.98 -0.52
N THR A 41 -24.71 3.18 -1.10
CA THR A 41 -24.83 1.72 -1.11
C THR A 41 -23.45 1.10 -0.87
N PRO A 42 -23.36 -0.15 -0.37
CA PRO A 42 -22.08 -0.84 -0.23
C PRO A 42 -21.25 -0.88 -1.51
N VAL A 43 -21.90 -1.01 -2.68
CA VAL A 43 -21.21 -0.94 -3.99
C VAL A 43 -20.55 0.42 -4.20
N LEU A 44 -21.27 1.52 -3.95
CA LEU A 44 -20.74 2.87 -4.16
C LEU A 44 -19.62 3.20 -3.17
N ILE A 45 -19.76 2.76 -1.90
CA ILE A 45 -18.71 2.89 -0.89
C ILE A 45 -17.45 2.08 -1.31
N GLY A 46 -17.65 0.85 -1.75
CA GLY A 46 -16.58 0.00 -2.24
C GLY A 46 -15.89 0.58 -3.48
N LEU A 47 -16.65 1.17 -4.42
CA LEU A 47 -16.10 1.91 -5.56
C LEU A 47 -15.28 3.12 -5.10
N ALA A 48 -15.77 3.90 -4.14
CA ALA A 48 -15.05 5.06 -3.62
C ALA A 48 -13.73 4.67 -2.94
N LEU A 49 -13.67 3.52 -2.26
CA LEU A 49 -12.42 2.96 -1.74
C LEU A 49 -11.50 2.47 -2.86
N GLY A 50 -12.07 1.73 -3.83
CA GLY A 50 -11.31 1.03 -4.84
C GLY A 50 -10.79 1.91 -6.00
N THR A 51 -11.56 2.90 -6.48
CA THR A 51 -11.23 3.67 -7.70
C THR A 51 -9.90 4.42 -7.61
N TYR A 52 -9.51 4.84 -6.41
CA TYR A 52 -8.15 5.34 -6.17
C TYR A 52 -7.09 4.29 -6.59
N GLY A 53 -7.26 3.04 -6.16
CA GLY A 53 -6.36 1.95 -6.51
C GLY A 53 -6.33 1.67 -8.01
N LEU A 54 -7.48 1.67 -8.66
CA LEU A 54 -7.58 1.43 -10.10
C LEU A 54 -6.78 2.48 -10.91
N THR A 55 -7.03 3.76 -10.67
CA THR A 55 -6.34 4.82 -11.41
C THR A 55 -4.86 4.89 -11.07
N GLN A 56 -4.49 4.64 -9.83
CA GLN A 56 -3.09 4.50 -9.41
C GLN A 56 -2.40 3.35 -10.14
N ALA A 57 -3.02 2.18 -10.23
CA ALA A 57 -2.47 1.01 -10.92
C ALA A 57 -2.27 1.27 -12.42
N LEU A 58 -3.26 1.89 -13.07
CA LEU A 58 -3.22 2.18 -14.50
C LEU A 58 -2.20 3.26 -14.87
N LEU A 59 -2.08 4.30 -14.06
CA LEU A 59 -1.28 5.49 -14.41
C LEU A 59 0.14 5.48 -13.84
N GLN A 60 0.46 4.60 -12.89
CA GLN A 60 1.77 4.55 -12.25
C GLN A 60 2.91 4.31 -13.24
N ILE A 61 2.76 3.36 -14.17
CA ILE A 61 3.76 3.05 -15.18
C ILE A 61 3.84 4.16 -16.24
N PRO A 62 2.73 4.63 -16.85
CA PRO A 62 2.74 5.74 -17.80
C PRO A 62 3.35 7.03 -17.22
N LEU A 63 2.99 7.42 -15.99
CA LEU A 63 3.55 8.62 -15.36
C LEU A 63 5.02 8.45 -14.97
N GLY A 64 5.43 7.26 -14.58
CA GLY A 64 6.84 6.92 -14.39
C GLY A 64 7.64 7.15 -15.67
N TRP A 65 7.15 6.63 -16.80
CA TRP A 65 7.76 6.83 -18.12
C TRP A 65 7.76 8.30 -18.57
N LEU A 66 6.64 9.01 -18.40
CA LEU A 66 6.56 10.43 -18.70
C LEU A 66 7.60 11.23 -17.90
N SER A 67 7.84 10.85 -16.64
CA SER A 67 8.81 11.49 -15.79
C SER A 67 10.28 11.29 -16.22
N ASP A 68 10.56 10.24 -16.99
CA ASP A 68 11.86 10.03 -17.63
C ASP A 68 12.09 11.04 -18.76
N GLN A 69 11.03 11.52 -19.42
CA GLN A 69 11.09 12.41 -20.57
C GLN A 69 11.08 13.91 -20.20
N ILE A 70 10.13 14.31 -19.35
CA ILE A 70 9.92 15.72 -19.01
C ILE A 70 10.53 16.10 -17.65
N GLY A 71 11.14 15.13 -16.95
CA GLY A 71 11.76 15.30 -15.65
C GLY A 71 10.86 14.85 -14.49
N ARG A 72 11.50 14.47 -13.37
CA ARG A 72 10.82 13.91 -12.19
C ARG A 72 9.93 14.94 -11.50
N LYS A 73 10.49 16.15 -11.21
CA LYS A 73 9.79 17.18 -10.45
C LYS A 73 8.48 17.66 -11.10
N PRO A 74 8.41 17.97 -12.40
CA PRO A 74 7.17 18.40 -13.04
C PRO A 74 6.06 17.35 -12.89
N VAL A 75 6.38 16.06 -13.07
CA VAL A 75 5.39 14.98 -12.95
C VAL A 75 4.93 14.80 -11.50
N ILE A 76 5.85 14.91 -10.52
CA ILE A 76 5.49 14.86 -9.09
C ILE A 76 4.56 16.02 -8.74
N ILE A 77 4.87 17.25 -9.16
CA ILE A 77 4.04 18.44 -8.88
C ILE A 77 2.66 18.29 -9.54
N ALA A 78 2.59 17.88 -10.82
CA ALA A 78 1.33 17.67 -11.52
C ALA A 78 0.48 16.58 -10.83
N GLY A 79 1.09 15.47 -10.42
CA GLY A 79 0.42 14.42 -9.69
C GLY A 79 -0.10 14.85 -8.32
N LEU A 80 0.65 15.68 -7.58
CA LEU A 80 0.20 16.26 -6.30
C LEU A 80 -0.93 17.28 -6.50
N LEU A 81 -0.91 18.05 -7.59
CA LEU A 81 -2.01 18.95 -7.95
C LEU A 81 -3.29 18.17 -8.27
N LEU A 82 -3.20 17.07 -9.03
CA LEU A 82 -4.34 16.17 -9.26
C LEU A 82 -4.85 15.55 -7.98
N PHE A 83 -3.95 15.15 -7.09
CA PHE A 83 -4.30 14.60 -5.77
C PHE A 83 -4.99 15.67 -4.90
N ALA A 84 -4.50 16.91 -4.89
CA ALA A 84 -5.12 18.02 -4.17
C ALA A 84 -6.51 18.35 -4.75
N LEU A 85 -6.63 18.44 -6.09
CA LEU A 85 -7.90 18.70 -6.77
C LEU A 85 -8.94 17.61 -6.45
N GLY A 86 -8.54 16.33 -6.53
CA GLY A 86 -9.40 15.23 -6.15
C GLY A 86 -9.83 15.28 -4.68
N SER A 87 -8.93 15.71 -3.79
CA SER A 87 -9.23 15.91 -2.37
C SER A 87 -10.24 17.04 -2.16
N VAL A 88 -10.09 18.17 -2.85
CA VAL A 88 -11.03 19.30 -2.77
C VAL A 88 -12.41 18.88 -3.30
N ILE A 89 -12.49 18.19 -4.45
CA ILE A 89 -13.75 17.69 -5.00
C ILE A 89 -14.44 16.75 -4.01
N ALA A 90 -13.70 15.81 -3.40
CA ALA A 90 -14.26 14.91 -2.40
C ALA A 90 -14.69 15.63 -1.11
N ALA A 91 -13.99 16.72 -0.73
CA ALA A 91 -14.31 17.50 0.47
C ALA A 91 -15.62 18.31 0.34
N VAL A 92 -15.96 18.75 -0.87
CA VAL A 92 -17.20 19.53 -1.13
C VAL A 92 -18.32 18.66 -1.70
N ALA A 93 -18.12 17.34 -1.78
CA ALA A 93 -19.07 16.44 -2.39
C ALA A 93 -20.22 16.10 -1.44
N ASP A 94 -21.47 16.32 -1.89
CA ASP A 94 -22.70 15.95 -1.19
C ASP A 94 -23.28 14.61 -1.69
N THR A 95 -22.60 13.95 -2.61
CA THR A 95 -23.05 12.70 -3.25
C THR A 95 -21.90 11.69 -3.35
N MET A 96 -22.25 10.41 -3.39
CA MET A 96 -21.28 9.35 -3.62
C MET A 96 -20.53 9.51 -4.96
N GLY A 97 -21.19 10.01 -6.00
CA GLY A 97 -20.57 10.28 -7.30
C GLY A 97 -19.43 11.29 -7.20
N GLY A 98 -19.61 12.37 -6.43
CA GLY A 98 -18.58 13.37 -6.18
C GLY A 98 -17.37 12.79 -5.41
N ILE A 99 -17.63 11.96 -4.39
CA ILE A 99 -16.56 11.26 -3.66
C ILE A 99 -15.80 10.31 -4.58
N ILE A 100 -16.50 9.49 -5.38
CA ILE A 100 -15.87 8.56 -6.33
C ILE A 100 -15.01 9.32 -7.34
N LEU A 101 -15.51 10.45 -7.89
CA LEU A 101 -14.73 11.30 -8.79
C LEU A 101 -13.48 11.85 -8.11
N GLY A 102 -13.62 12.39 -6.91
CA GLY A 102 -12.49 12.89 -6.13
C GLY A 102 -11.44 11.80 -5.86
N ARG A 103 -11.86 10.60 -5.49
CA ARG A 103 -10.99 9.44 -5.26
C ARG A 103 -10.30 8.97 -6.54
N THR A 104 -11.01 8.99 -7.66
CA THR A 104 -10.46 8.68 -8.99
C THR A 104 -9.34 9.65 -9.37
N LEU A 105 -9.54 10.95 -9.17
CA LEU A 105 -8.54 11.98 -9.43
C LEU A 105 -7.35 11.89 -8.46
N GLN A 106 -7.60 11.62 -7.17
CA GLN A 106 -6.52 11.37 -6.21
C GLN A 106 -5.62 10.22 -6.68
N GLY A 107 -6.18 9.10 -7.13
CA GLY A 107 -5.42 7.98 -7.66
C GLY A 107 -4.71 8.30 -8.98
N ALA A 108 -5.29 9.15 -9.82
CA ALA A 108 -4.67 9.62 -11.08
C ALA A 108 -3.38 10.41 -10.83
N GLY A 109 -3.23 11.02 -9.65
CA GLY A 109 -1.96 11.59 -9.20
C GLY A 109 -0.91 10.55 -8.82
N ALA A 110 -0.69 9.53 -9.64
CA ALA A 110 0.15 8.35 -9.39
C ALA A 110 1.65 8.67 -9.45
N ILE A 111 2.20 9.25 -8.39
CA ILE A 111 3.62 9.68 -8.32
C ILE A 111 4.57 8.67 -7.66
N ALA A 112 4.07 7.53 -7.20
CA ALA A 112 4.86 6.59 -6.40
C ALA A 112 6.15 6.14 -7.11
N SER A 113 6.03 5.69 -8.36
CA SER A 113 7.18 5.27 -9.18
C SER A 113 8.14 6.42 -9.45
N THR A 114 7.61 7.62 -9.72
CA THR A 114 8.40 8.82 -10.00
C THR A 114 9.20 9.29 -8.78
N VAL A 115 8.61 9.23 -7.57
CA VAL A 115 9.31 9.57 -6.32
C VAL A 115 10.43 8.57 -6.05
N LEU A 116 10.17 7.28 -6.20
CA LEU A 116 11.20 6.24 -6.02
C LEU A 116 12.33 6.38 -7.05
N ALA A 117 12.01 6.71 -8.29
CA ALA A 117 13.02 7.00 -9.31
C ALA A 117 13.87 8.22 -8.92
N LEU A 118 13.24 9.31 -8.44
CA LEU A 118 13.96 10.50 -7.99
C LEU A 118 14.87 10.21 -6.77
N VAL A 119 14.44 9.34 -5.84
CA VAL A 119 15.30 8.87 -4.75
C VAL A 119 16.53 8.15 -5.30
N ALA A 120 16.36 7.30 -6.32
CA ALA A 120 17.48 6.61 -6.96
C ALA A 120 18.43 7.57 -7.69
N ASP A 121 17.88 8.59 -8.37
CA ASP A 121 18.64 9.59 -9.12
C ASP A 121 19.47 10.51 -8.19
N LEU A 122 18.99 10.74 -6.96
CA LEU A 122 19.64 11.61 -5.97
C LEU A 122 20.52 10.88 -4.95
N THR A 123 20.69 9.54 -5.10
CA THR A 123 21.50 8.72 -4.21
C THR A 123 22.48 7.87 -4.99
N ARG A 124 23.72 7.76 -4.47
CA ARG A 124 24.72 6.86 -5.03
C ARG A 124 24.28 5.40 -4.92
N GLU A 125 24.77 4.56 -5.80
CA GLU A 125 24.35 3.16 -5.93
C GLU A 125 24.47 2.39 -4.59
N GLU A 126 25.59 2.58 -3.86
CA GLU A 126 25.86 1.94 -2.58
C GLU A 126 24.87 2.35 -1.46
N GLN A 127 24.18 3.49 -1.63
CA GLN A 127 23.25 4.03 -0.65
C GLN A 127 21.76 3.86 -1.04
N ARG A 128 21.47 3.45 -2.29
CA ARG A 128 20.09 3.29 -2.81
C ARG A 128 19.23 2.38 -1.94
N THR A 129 19.77 1.24 -1.52
CA THR A 129 19.03 0.29 -0.67
C THR A 129 18.60 0.93 0.65
N LYS A 130 19.48 1.72 1.29
CA LYS A 130 19.15 2.43 2.53
C LYS A 130 18.13 3.55 2.29
N ALA A 131 18.25 4.26 1.17
CA ALA A 131 17.31 5.32 0.78
C ALA A 131 15.89 4.76 0.52
N MET A 132 15.79 3.68 -0.25
CA MET A 132 14.53 2.99 -0.51
C MET A 132 13.90 2.44 0.76
N ALA A 133 14.70 1.88 1.68
CA ALA A 133 14.23 1.44 2.99
C ALA A 133 13.65 2.58 3.82
N ALA A 134 14.28 3.76 3.80
CA ALA A 134 13.76 4.94 4.50
C ALA A 134 12.38 5.38 3.95
N VAL A 135 12.21 5.38 2.62
CA VAL A 135 10.90 5.66 2.00
C VAL A 135 9.88 4.58 2.36
N GLY A 136 10.26 3.30 2.30
CA GLY A 136 9.39 2.20 2.70
C GLY A 136 8.93 2.30 4.16
N MET A 137 9.83 2.64 5.09
CA MET A 137 9.48 2.87 6.49
C MET A 137 8.50 4.05 6.66
N SER A 138 8.63 5.11 5.85
CA SER A 138 7.70 6.25 5.90
C SER A 138 6.28 5.86 5.49
N ILE A 139 6.10 4.87 4.59
CA ILE A 139 4.79 4.34 4.22
C ILE A 139 4.13 3.63 5.41
N GLY A 140 4.85 2.71 6.05
CA GLY A 140 4.34 1.98 7.22
C GLY A 140 4.00 2.90 8.38
N LEU A 141 4.87 3.90 8.65
CA LEU A 141 4.59 4.92 9.66
C LEU A 141 3.35 5.74 9.31
N SER A 142 3.20 6.14 8.04
CA SER A 142 2.01 6.88 7.57
C SER A 142 0.73 6.09 7.77
N PHE A 143 0.75 4.77 7.52
CA PHE A 143 -0.39 3.91 7.73
C PHE A 143 -0.80 3.87 9.21
N ALA A 144 0.16 3.64 10.11
CA ALA A 144 -0.10 3.62 11.54
C ALA A 144 -0.63 4.97 12.05
N VAL A 145 -0.02 6.08 11.64
CA VAL A 145 -0.46 7.43 12.02
C VAL A 145 -1.83 7.75 11.43
N ALA A 146 -2.12 7.33 10.21
CA ALA A 146 -3.38 7.59 9.53
C ALA A 146 -4.59 6.95 10.22
N LEU A 147 -4.45 5.72 10.70
CA LEU A 147 -5.52 5.00 11.40
C LEU A 147 -5.89 5.64 12.75
N VAL A 148 -4.96 6.43 13.32
CA VAL A 148 -5.21 7.20 14.54
C VAL A 148 -5.67 8.62 14.21
N LEU A 149 -4.94 9.30 13.33
CA LEU A 149 -5.21 10.71 13.00
C LEU A 149 -6.51 10.88 12.20
N GLY A 150 -6.87 9.90 11.36
CA GLY A 150 -8.08 9.95 10.57
C GLY A 150 -9.34 10.13 11.42
N PRO A 151 -9.66 9.22 12.36
CA PRO A 151 -10.81 9.39 13.28
C PRO A 151 -10.73 10.67 14.12
N VAL A 152 -9.54 11.07 14.57
CA VAL A 152 -9.35 12.33 15.32
C VAL A 152 -9.71 13.54 14.46
N VAL A 153 -9.23 13.64 13.23
CA VAL A 153 -9.58 14.73 12.32
C VAL A 153 -11.08 14.70 11.97
N ALA A 154 -11.62 13.51 11.72
CA ALA A 154 -13.02 13.35 11.40
C ALA A 154 -13.95 13.72 12.55
N SER A 155 -13.54 13.61 13.81
CA SER A 155 -14.35 14.02 14.97
C SER A 155 -14.65 15.52 15.01
N PHE A 156 -13.83 16.36 14.35
CA PHE A 156 -14.02 17.83 14.30
C PHE A 156 -14.87 18.30 13.12
N GLY A 157 -14.97 17.55 12.02
CA GLY A 157 -15.68 18.01 10.84
C GLY A 157 -16.02 16.91 9.83
N GLY A 158 -16.08 15.66 10.30
CA GLY A 158 -16.47 14.52 9.46
C GLY A 158 -15.47 14.21 8.34
N LEU A 159 -15.95 13.45 7.37
CA LEU A 159 -15.19 13.07 6.19
C LEU A 159 -14.72 14.29 5.33
N PRO A 160 -15.53 15.36 5.16
CA PRO A 160 -15.08 16.56 4.46
C PRO A 160 -13.78 17.15 5.02
N LEU A 161 -13.64 17.25 6.34
CA LEU A 161 -12.45 17.81 6.97
C LEU A 161 -11.21 16.93 6.71
N VAL A 162 -11.37 15.61 6.67
CA VAL A 162 -10.27 14.68 6.31
C VAL A 162 -9.80 14.94 4.88
N PHE A 163 -10.70 15.17 3.94
CA PHE A 163 -10.32 15.49 2.56
C PHE A 163 -9.69 16.89 2.44
N TRP A 164 -10.18 17.90 3.16
CA TRP A 164 -9.51 19.20 3.23
C TRP A 164 -8.11 19.10 3.81
N PHE A 165 -7.93 18.36 4.90
CA PHE A 165 -6.63 18.10 5.49
C PHE A 165 -5.69 17.39 4.49
N THR A 166 -6.20 16.42 3.74
CA THR A 166 -5.45 15.74 2.67
C THR A 166 -5.03 16.70 1.56
N ALA A 167 -5.88 17.66 1.16
CA ALA A 167 -5.53 18.70 0.19
C ALA A 167 -4.39 19.58 0.70
N VAL A 168 -4.43 19.99 1.97
CA VAL A 168 -3.36 20.77 2.60
C VAL A 168 -2.04 20.00 2.60
N LEU A 169 -2.06 18.71 2.96
CA LEU A 169 -0.87 17.86 2.91
C LEU A 169 -0.28 17.76 1.50
N ALA A 170 -1.11 17.73 0.45
CA ALA A 170 -0.64 17.75 -0.93
C ALA A 170 0.08 19.06 -1.29
N PHE A 171 -0.46 20.21 -0.88
CA PHE A 171 0.21 21.52 -1.09
C PHE A 171 1.51 21.63 -0.29
N VAL A 172 1.55 21.14 0.94
CA VAL A 172 2.80 21.02 1.71
C VAL A 172 3.81 20.12 0.98
N GLY A 173 3.34 19.02 0.40
CA GLY A 173 4.15 18.14 -0.44
C GLY A 173 4.74 18.87 -1.66
N ILE A 174 3.96 19.70 -2.34
CA ILE A 174 4.45 20.54 -3.46
C ILE A 174 5.52 21.52 -2.96
N ALA A 175 5.31 22.19 -1.83
CA ALA A 175 6.29 23.08 -1.24
C ALA A 175 7.61 22.34 -0.92
N ILE A 176 7.55 21.13 -0.38
CA ILE A 176 8.72 20.27 -0.13
C ILE A 176 9.49 20.01 -1.44
N VAL A 177 8.78 19.61 -2.51
CA VAL A 177 9.42 19.32 -3.81
C VAL A 177 10.09 20.54 -4.40
N VAL A 178 9.44 21.69 -4.32
CA VAL A 178 9.96 22.95 -4.90
C VAL A 178 11.14 23.49 -4.10
N LEU A 179 11.02 23.51 -2.78
CA LEU A 179 11.96 24.23 -1.89
C LEU A 179 13.10 23.35 -1.37
N LEU A 180 12.85 22.05 -1.13
CA LEU A 180 13.79 21.20 -0.40
C LEU A 180 14.47 20.14 -1.28
N VAL A 181 13.80 19.69 -2.34
CA VAL A 181 14.36 18.64 -3.21
C VAL A 181 15.24 19.28 -4.29
N PRO A 182 16.51 18.89 -4.44
CA PRO A 182 17.35 19.40 -5.52
C PRO A 182 16.83 18.90 -6.89
N SER A 183 17.13 19.66 -7.95
CA SER A 183 16.90 19.17 -9.31
C SER A 183 17.89 18.04 -9.60
N ALA A 184 17.39 16.88 -10.02
CA ALA A 184 18.27 15.82 -10.52
C ALA A 184 18.88 16.29 -11.86
N PRO A 185 20.16 15.98 -12.14
CA PRO A 185 20.69 16.12 -13.47
C PRO A 185 19.80 15.38 -14.46
N ALA A 186 19.53 15.97 -15.64
CA ALA A 186 18.87 15.23 -16.69
C ALA A 186 19.77 14.04 -17.06
N VAL A 187 19.44 12.86 -16.60
CA VAL A 187 20.07 11.62 -17.08
C VAL A 187 19.52 11.44 -18.48
N PRO A 188 20.38 11.44 -19.53
CA PRO A 188 19.93 11.07 -20.85
C PRO A 188 19.19 9.74 -20.71
N ALA A 189 17.96 9.65 -21.23
CA ALA A 189 17.25 8.40 -21.26
C ALA A 189 18.16 7.42 -22.03
N GLU A 190 18.88 6.54 -21.31
CA GLU A 190 19.49 5.41 -22.00
C GLU A 190 18.35 4.76 -22.78
N ASP A 191 18.57 4.58 -24.06
CA ASP A 191 17.64 3.94 -25.01
C ASP A 191 17.41 2.46 -24.66
N SER A 192 17.02 2.20 -23.40
CA SER A 192 16.36 0.96 -23.05
C SER A 192 14.96 1.05 -23.67
N GLY A 193 14.93 0.76 -24.99
CA GLY A 193 13.75 0.95 -25.82
C GLY A 193 12.51 0.35 -25.15
N ALA A 194 11.35 0.89 -25.49
CA ALA A 194 10.05 0.41 -24.99
C ALA A 194 9.93 -1.12 -25.07
N THR A 195 10.57 -1.74 -26.06
CA THR A 195 10.69 -3.19 -26.24
C THR A 195 11.45 -3.90 -25.11
N ALA A 196 12.55 -3.32 -24.59
CA ALA A 196 13.31 -3.90 -23.49
C ALA A 196 12.51 -3.85 -22.18
N ARG A 197 11.82 -2.73 -21.91
CA ARG A 197 10.93 -2.59 -20.74
C ARG A 197 9.74 -3.52 -20.82
N LEU A 198 9.09 -3.66 -21.99
CA LEU A 198 8.02 -4.65 -22.21
C LEU A 198 8.53 -6.08 -21.99
N GLY A 199 9.76 -6.38 -22.42
CA GLY A 199 10.42 -7.66 -22.14
C GLY A 199 10.60 -7.92 -20.65
N LEU A 200 10.98 -6.92 -19.85
CA LEU A 200 11.10 -7.02 -18.39
C LEU A 200 9.73 -7.19 -17.70
N ILE A 201 8.72 -6.43 -18.14
CA ILE A 201 7.33 -6.60 -17.65
C ILE A 201 6.84 -8.03 -17.94
N ARG A 202 7.01 -8.49 -19.18
CA ARG A 202 6.63 -9.86 -19.57
C ARG A 202 7.33 -10.91 -18.73
N ARG A 203 8.65 -10.77 -18.48
CA ARG A 203 9.39 -11.66 -17.59
C ARG A 203 8.85 -11.63 -16.17
N SER A 204 8.56 -10.45 -15.63
CA SER A 204 7.97 -10.30 -14.29
C SER A 204 6.59 -10.96 -14.17
N LEU A 205 5.85 -11.06 -15.28
CA LEU A 205 4.54 -11.72 -15.37
C LEU A 205 4.63 -13.21 -15.76
N GLN A 206 5.81 -13.74 -16.06
CA GLN A 206 6.02 -15.15 -16.41
C GLN A 206 6.85 -15.91 -15.37
N ASP A 207 7.63 -15.20 -14.56
CA ASP A 207 8.42 -15.81 -13.49
C ASP A 207 7.53 -16.29 -12.35
N ALA A 208 7.61 -17.57 -12.02
CA ALA A 208 6.75 -18.20 -11.03
C ALA A 208 6.97 -17.66 -9.60
N VAL A 209 8.17 -17.18 -9.26
CA VAL A 209 8.46 -16.57 -7.96
C VAL A 209 7.81 -15.19 -7.90
N LEU A 210 8.01 -14.37 -8.95
CA LEU A 210 7.45 -13.02 -9.02
C LEU A 210 5.92 -13.07 -9.09
N LEU A 211 5.32 -14.00 -9.82
CA LEU A 211 3.86 -14.19 -9.85
C LEU A 211 3.29 -14.50 -8.47
N ARG A 212 3.95 -15.37 -7.69
CA ARG A 212 3.52 -15.69 -6.31
C ARG A 212 3.58 -14.48 -5.38
N LEU A 213 4.64 -13.66 -5.50
CA LEU A 213 4.78 -12.45 -4.70
C LEU A 213 3.75 -11.37 -5.13
N ASN A 214 3.54 -11.21 -6.43
CA ASN A 214 2.55 -10.29 -7.00
C ASN A 214 1.11 -10.71 -6.63
N PHE A 215 0.80 -12.00 -6.68
CA PHE A 215 -0.48 -12.53 -6.21
C PHE A 215 -0.64 -12.31 -4.70
N GLY A 216 0.43 -12.52 -3.94
CA GLY A 216 0.43 -12.30 -2.49
C GLY A 216 0.09 -10.86 -2.11
N VAL A 217 0.72 -9.87 -2.73
CA VAL A 217 0.41 -8.46 -2.43
C VAL A 217 -0.98 -8.07 -2.90
N PHE A 218 -1.45 -8.62 -4.03
CA PHE A 218 -2.84 -8.43 -4.49
C PHE A 218 -3.83 -8.95 -3.43
N VAL A 219 -3.67 -10.19 -2.95
CA VAL A 219 -4.55 -10.79 -1.94
C VAL A 219 -4.49 -10.02 -0.62
N LEU A 220 -3.29 -9.64 -0.17
CA LEU A 220 -3.10 -8.90 1.08
C LEU A 220 -3.88 -7.57 1.07
N HIS A 221 -3.82 -6.83 -0.04
CA HIS A 221 -4.52 -5.54 -0.17
C HIS A 221 -5.99 -5.69 -0.51
N PHE A 222 -6.38 -6.78 -1.19
CA PHE A 222 -7.79 -7.15 -1.34
C PHE A 222 -8.44 -7.31 0.04
N ILE A 223 -7.84 -8.15 0.90
CA ILE A 223 -8.35 -8.43 2.24
C ILE A 223 -8.35 -7.17 3.09
N LEU A 224 -7.27 -6.38 3.06
CA LEU A 224 -7.20 -5.11 3.81
C LEU A 224 -8.38 -4.19 3.45
N THR A 225 -8.59 -3.93 2.16
CA THR A 225 -9.63 -3.00 1.70
C THR A 225 -11.02 -3.55 1.94
N ALA A 226 -11.23 -4.86 1.72
CA ALA A 226 -12.48 -5.55 2.04
C ALA A 226 -12.80 -5.49 3.55
N SER A 227 -11.80 -5.69 4.41
CA SER A 227 -11.97 -5.59 5.87
C SER A 227 -12.38 -4.18 6.31
N PHE A 228 -11.89 -3.13 5.66
CA PHE A 228 -12.32 -1.76 5.96
C PHE A 228 -13.75 -1.40 5.50
N LEU A 229 -14.41 -2.26 4.71
CA LEU A 229 -15.85 -2.15 4.45
C LEU A 229 -16.69 -2.64 5.64
N VAL A 230 -16.17 -3.55 6.46
CA VAL A 230 -16.92 -4.27 7.50
C VAL A 230 -16.47 -3.91 8.92
N VAL A 231 -15.18 -3.97 9.21
CA VAL A 231 -14.62 -3.81 10.56
C VAL A 231 -15.03 -2.50 11.26
N PRO A 232 -15.01 -1.32 10.59
CA PRO A 232 -15.45 -0.09 11.24
C PRO A 232 -16.92 -0.13 11.65
N GLY A 233 -17.78 -0.72 10.82
CA GLY A 233 -19.21 -0.91 11.14
C GLY A 233 -19.43 -1.87 12.32
N LEU A 234 -18.65 -2.95 12.42
CA LEU A 234 -18.68 -3.88 13.55
C LEU A 234 -18.26 -3.19 14.85
N LEU A 235 -17.22 -2.36 14.81
CA LEU A 235 -16.79 -1.58 15.99
C LEU A 235 -17.91 -0.68 16.52
N GLU A 236 -18.62 0.02 15.61
CA GLU A 236 -19.71 0.92 15.99
C GLU A 236 -20.97 0.13 16.44
N GLN A 237 -21.44 -0.81 15.62
CA GLN A 237 -22.75 -1.47 15.82
C GLN A 237 -22.71 -2.62 16.81
N SER A 238 -21.66 -3.44 16.80
CA SER A 238 -21.58 -4.64 17.62
C SER A 238 -20.86 -4.42 18.95
N PHE A 239 -19.89 -3.51 19.00
CA PHE A 239 -19.07 -3.26 20.18
C PHE A 239 -19.27 -1.88 20.80
N GLY A 240 -20.15 -1.03 20.24
CA GLY A 240 -20.54 0.26 20.80
C GLY A 240 -19.39 1.30 20.81
N VAL A 241 -18.36 1.12 20.02
CA VAL A 241 -17.28 2.09 19.89
C VAL A 241 -17.68 3.14 18.87
N GLY A 242 -18.02 4.34 19.31
CA GLY A 242 -18.36 5.45 18.42
C GLY A 242 -17.25 5.75 17.44
N ARG A 243 -17.63 6.17 16.23
CA ARG A 243 -16.68 6.39 15.10
C ARG A 243 -15.55 7.37 15.44
N GLU A 244 -15.81 8.34 16.30
CA GLU A 244 -14.84 9.31 16.81
C GLU A 244 -13.81 8.70 17.78
N HIS A 245 -14.12 7.53 18.36
CA HIS A 245 -13.26 6.82 19.31
C HIS A 245 -12.55 5.59 18.71
N HIS A 246 -12.71 5.30 17.42
CA HIS A 246 -12.04 4.17 16.76
C HIS A 246 -10.51 4.18 16.94
N TRP A 247 -9.91 5.37 17.06
CA TRP A 247 -8.48 5.51 17.32
C TRP A 247 -8.04 4.85 18.63
N VAL A 248 -8.91 4.78 19.64
CA VAL A 248 -8.63 4.11 20.94
C VAL A 248 -8.42 2.61 20.74
N VAL A 249 -9.04 2.02 19.72
CA VAL A 249 -8.86 0.61 19.35
C VAL A 249 -7.66 0.46 18.43
N TYR A 250 -7.58 1.26 17.37
CA TYR A 250 -6.52 1.11 16.37
C TYR A 250 -5.12 1.42 16.92
N LEU A 251 -4.95 2.43 17.77
CA LEU A 251 -3.65 2.80 18.31
C LEU A 251 -2.95 1.66 19.06
N PRO A 252 -3.55 1.07 20.12
CA PRO A 252 -2.91 -0.03 20.84
C PRO A 252 -2.73 -1.27 19.96
N VAL A 253 -3.72 -1.61 19.13
CA VAL A 253 -3.64 -2.74 18.20
C VAL A 253 -2.43 -2.58 17.25
N LEU A 254 -2.23 -1.41 16.65
CA LEU A 254 -1.11 -1.15 15.74
C LEU A 254 0.23 -1.16 16.47
N VAL A 255 0.35 -0.47 17.60
CA VAL A 255 1.59 -0.45 18.39
C VAL A 255 1.98 -1.87 18.82
N LEU A 256 1.04 -2.62 19.37
CA LEU A 256 1.28 -4.01 19.78
C LEU A 256 1.55 -4.93 18.59
N SER A 257 0.96 -4.66 17.41
CA SER A 257 1.23 -5.46 16.21
C SER A 257 2.65 -5.26 15.67
N LEU A 258 3.21 -4.05 15.78
CA LEU A 258 4.61 -3.81 15.46
C LEU A 258 5.56 -4.58 16.38
N VAL A 259 5.21 -4.66 17.69
CA VAL A 259 5.96 -5.50 18.63
C VAL A 259 5.78 -6.98 18.28
N GLY A 260 4.55 -7.40 17.97
CA GLY A 260 4.20 -8.80 17.63
C GLY A 260 4.88 -9.32 16.36
N MET A 261 5.15 -8.45 15.36
CA MET A 261 5.83 -8.88 14.15
C MET A 261 7.35 -9.09 14.31
N VAL A 262 7.98 -8.47 15.32
CA VAL A 262 9.44 -8.56 15.53
C VAL A 262 9.94 -9.99 15.70
N PRO A 263 9.31 -10.86 16.49
CA PRO A 263 9.72 -12.27 16.59
C PRO A 263 9.68 -12.99 15.24
N LEU A 264 8.66 -12.72 14.41
CA LEU A 264 8.55 -13.33 13.08
C LEU A 264 9.71 -12.90 12.19
N MET A 265 10.07 -11.60 12.21
CA MET A 265 11.22 -11.08 11.44
C MET A 265 12.55 -11.69 11.93
N ILE A 266 12.76 -11.76 13.22
CA ILE A 266 14.00 -12.34 13.80
C ILE A 266 14.12 -13.83 13.42
N LEU A 267 13.05 -14.60 13.56
CA LEU A 267 13.04 -16.03 13.21
C LEU A 267 13.19 -16.25 11.71
N ALA A 268 12.63 -15.37 10.88
CA ALA A 268 12.78 -15.44 9.43
C ALA A 268 14.23 -15.18 9.00
N GLU A 269 14.87 -14.12 9.51
CA GLU A 269 16.19 -13.68 9.07
C GLU A 269 17.31 -14.45 9.76
N LYS A 270 17.35 -14.46 11.11
CA LYS A 270 18.42 -15.07 11.89
C LYS A 270 18.21 -16.57 12.09
N GLY A 271 16.96 -17.02 12.16
CA GLY A 271 16.60 -18.42 12.34
C GLY A 271 16.57 -19.25 11.05
N GLY A 272 16.76 -18.64 9.88
CA GLY A 272 16.66 -19.34 8.57
C GLY A 272 15.26 -19.91 8.27
N LYS A 273 14.21 -19.43 8.97
CA LYS A 273 12.84 -19.96 8.89
C LYS A 273 11.91 -19.08 8.04
N LEU A 274 12.46 -18.43 7.01
CA LEU A 274 11.74 -17.45 6.20
C LEU A 274 10.39 -17.98 5.67
N GLN A 275 10.39 -19.16 5.04
CA GLN A 275 9.16 -19.75 4.47
C GLN A 275 8.15 -20.09 5.56
N GLN A 276 8.58 -20.61 6.70
CA GLN A 276 7.70 -20.95 7.82
C GLN A 276 7.05 -19.70 8.42
N MET A 277 7.82 -18.64 8.62
CA MET A 277 7.32 -17.38 9.15
C MET A 277 6.41 -16.67 8.14
N PHE A 278 6.70 -16.78 6.85
CA PHE A 278 5.84 -16.24 5.80
C PHE A 278 4.48 -16.96 5.77
N LEU A 279 4.48 -18.30 5.81
CA LEU A 279 3.25 -19.10 5.93
C LEU A 279 2.47 -18.81 7.22
N LEU A 280 3.19 -18.60 8.33
CA LEU A 280 2.57 -18.20 9.61
C LEU A 280 1.91 -16.82 9.48
N GLY A 281 2.57 -15.85 8.84
CA GLY A 281 1.99 -14.53 8.58
C GLY A 281 0.67 -14.60 7.81
N ILE A 282 0.61 -15.43 6.75
CA ILE A 282 -0.63 -15.66 6.00
C ILE A 282 -1.67 -16.35 6.89
N ALA A 283 -1.28 -17.36 7.66
CA ALA A 283 -2.17 -18.07 8.56
C ALA A 283 -2.78 -17.17 9.65
N LEU A 284 -2.00 -16.20 10.17
CA LEU A 284 -2.50 -15.19 11.11
C LEU A 284 -3.60 -14.32 10.46
N VAL A 285 -3.39 -13.87 9.21
CA VAL A 285 -4.41 -13.11 8.46
C VAL A 285 -5.66 -13.96 8.23
N VAL A 286 -5.51 -15.23 7.83
CA VAL A 286 -6.64 -16.16 7.63
C VAL A 286 -7.45 -16.34 8.93
N ALA A 287 -6.76 -16.69 10.01
CA ALA A 287 -7.41 -16.94 11.30
C ALA A 287 -8.11 -15.67 11.84
N ALA A 288 -7.44 -14.53 11.74
CA ALA A 288 -8.02 -13.25 12.14
C ALA A 288 -9.26 -12.90 11.32
N THR A 289 -9.20 -12.99 10.00
CA THR A 289 -10.34 -12.71 9.11
C THR A 289 -11.52 -13.64 9.41
N ALA A 290 -11.26 -14.92 9.71
CA ALA A 290 -12.31 -15.86 10.10
C ALA A 290 -12.97 -15.49 11.44
N VAL A 291 -12.20 -15.02 12.42
CA VAL A 291 -12.74 -14.70 13.77
C VAL A 291 -13.48 -13.36 13.76
N LEU A 292 -13.00 -12.34 13.05
CA LEU A 292 -13.54 -10.98 13.11
C LEU A 292 -15.05 -10.91 12.81
N ASP A 293 -15.54 -11.71 11.86
CA ASP A 293 -16.94 -11.67 11.43
C ASP A 293 -17.87 -12.59 12.22
N PHE A 294 -17.34 -13.54 12.97
CA PHE A 294 -18.14 -14.56 13.65
C PHE A 294 -18.16 -14.42 15.19
N THR A 295 -17.36 -13.49 15.73
CA THR A 295 -17.29 -13.34 17.19
C THR A 295 -18.19 -12.21 17.70
N SER A 296 -18.90 -12.48 18.79
CA SER A 296 -19.60 -11.48 19.63
C SER A 296 -18.76 -11.06 20.85
N SER A 297 -17.62 -11.69 21.08
CA SER A 297 -16.74 -11.37 22.19
C SER A 297 -15.79 -10.23 21.83
N ALA A 298 -15.84 -9.12 22.55
CA ALA A 298 -14.93 -7.99 22.35
C ALA A 298 -13.44 -8.40 22.48
N LEU A 299 -13.12 -9.27 23.44
CA LEU A 299 -11.76 -9.76 23.63
C LEU A 299 -11.25 -10.54 22.40
N LEU A 300 -12.08 -11.42 21.85
CA LEU A 300 -11.72 -12.19 20.66
C LEU A 300 -11.63 -11.28 19.44
N PHE A 301 -12.51 -10.29 19.30
CA PHE A 301 -12.48 -9.32 18.22
C PHE A 301 -11.19 -8.49 18.23
N TYR A 302 -10.84 -7.89 19.36
CA TYR A 302 -9.61 -7.09 19.47
C TYR A 302 -8.35 -7.95 19.34
N GLY A 303 -8.37 -9.17 19.86
CA GLY A 303 -7.30 -10.14 19.67
C GLY A 303 -7.12 -10.54 18.21
N ALA A 304 -8.21 -10.80 17.48
CA ALA A 304 -8.20 -11.09 16.06
C ALA A 304 -7.70 -9.89 15.24
N LEU A 305 -8.17 -8.68 15.56
CA LEU A 305 -7.70 -7.46 14.90
C LEU A 305 -6.18 -7.25 15.11
N TRP A 306 -5.69 -7.52 16.32
CA TRP A 306 -4.25 -7.50 16.59
C TRP A 306 -3.49 -8.55 15.78
N LEU A 307 -3.95 -9.80 15.73
CA LEU A 307 -3.32 -10.86 14.91
C LEU A 307 -3.34 -10.53 13.44
N PHE A 308 -4.44 -9.93 12.95
CA PHE A 308 -4.53 -9.45 11.58
C PHE A 308 -3.39 -8.47 11.25
N PHE A 309 -3.20 -7.45 12.07
CA PHE A 309 -2.15 -6.47 11.83
C PHE A 309 -0.74 -6.99 12.11
N VAL A 310 -0.54 -7.98 12.99
CA VAL A 310 0.75 -8.68 13.12
C VAL A 310 1.11 -9.38 11.81
N GLY A 311 0.19 -10.18 11.26
CA GLY A 311 0.38 -10.88 9.98
C GLY A 311 0.55 -9.89 8.81
N PHE A 312 -0.34 -8.88 8.74
CA PHE A 312 -0.30 -7.85 7.70
C PHE A 312 1.03 -7.09 7.69
N ASN A 313 1.45 -6.52 8.81
CA ASN A 313 2.69 -5.73 8.89
C ASN A 313 3.93 -6.58 8.56
N TYR A 314 3.96 -7.83 9.03
CA TYR A 314 5.05 -8.76 8.70
C TYR A 314 5.10 -9.05 7.19
N LEU A 315 3.97 -9.36 6.57
CA LEU A 315 3.88 -9.67 5.13
C LEU A 315 4.17 -8.44 4.27
N GLU A 316 3.64 -7.26 4.66
CA GLU A 316 3.87 -6.00 3.96
C GLU A 316 5.35 -5.59 3.95
N ALA A 317 6.08 -5.85 5.04
CA ALA A 317 7.52 -5.62 5.11
C ALA A 317 8.33 -6.67 4.32
N THR A 318 7.87 -7.93 4.32
CA THR A 318 8.61 -9.06 3.77
C THR A 318 8.46 -9.19 2.24
N LEU A 319 7.25 -8.97 1.70
CA LEU A 319 6.95 -9.14 0.27
C LEU A 319 7.86 -8.29 -0.64
N PRO A 320 7.99 -6.95 -0.46
CA PRO A 320 8.86 -6.15 -1.32
C PRO A 320 10.34 -6.47 -1.12
N SER A 321 10.75 -6.90 0.08
CA SER A 321 12.10 -7.39 0.34
C SER A 321 12.42 -8.64 -0.47
N LEU A 322 11.51 -9.62 -0.49
CA LEU A 322 11.64 -10.85 -1.28
C LEU A 322 11.69 -10.53 -2.77
N LEU A 323 10.79 -9.69 -3.26
CA LEU A 323 10.77 -9.25 -4.65
C LEU A 323 12.11 -8.64 -5.05
N SER A 324 12.63 -7.72 -4.24
CA SER A 324 13.90 -7.04 -4.48
C SER A 324 15.10 -7.99 -4.51
N LYS A 325 15.06 -9.11 -3.77
CA LYS A 325 16.10 -10.15 -3.75
C LYS A 325 15.97 -11.13 -4.91
N SER A 326 14.79 -11.22 -5.54
CA SER A 326 14.51 -12.16 -6.64
C SER A 326 14.79 -11.58 -8.03
N VAL A 327 15.20 -10.31 -8.13
CA VAL A 327 15.38 -9.62 -9.42
C VAL A 327 16.78 -8.99 -9.50
N SER A 328 17.38 -9.00 -10.70
CA SER A 328 18.63 -8.31 -10.97
C SER A 328 18.51 -6.79 -10.77
N ALA A 329 19.64 -6.11 -10.53
CA ALA A 329 19.66 -4.67 -10.28
C ALA A 329 18.95 -3.85 -11.38
N GLN A 330 19.13 -4.24 -12.66
CA GLN A 330 18.54 -3.58 -13.81
C GLN A 330 17.00 -3.77 -13.90
N GLY A 331 16.48 -4.91 -13.41
CA GLY A 331 15.06 -5.24 -13.47
C GLY A 331 14.24 -4.77 -12.25
N LYS A 332 14.89 -4.32 -11.16
CA LYS A 332 14.23 -3.98 -9.88
C LYS A 332 13.12 -2.94 -10.04
N GLY A 333 13.37 -1.86 -10.75
CA GLY A 333 12.39 -0.79 -10.92
C GLY A 333 11.11 -1.28 -11.61
N THR A 334 11.28 -2.04 -12.70
CA THR A 334 10.14 -2.62 -13.44
C THR A 334 9.37 -3.64 -12.59
N ALA A 335 10.08 -4.54 -11.90
CA ALA A 335 9.44 -5.53 -11.04
C ALA A 335 8.69 -4.89 -9.88
N MET A 336 9.24 -3.86 -9.24
CA MET A 336 8.56 -3.08 -8.20
C MET A 336 7.34 -2.31 -8.77
N GLY A 337 7.41 -1.84 -10.01
CA GLY A 337 6.27 -1.23 -10.70
C GLY A 337 5.12 -2.22 -10.90
N VAL A 338 5.41 -3.43 -11.39
CA VAL A 338 4.42 -4.51 -11.53
C VAL A 338 3.84 -4.91 -10.16
N TYR A 339 4.70 -5.06 -9.15
CA TYR A 339 4.28 -5.35 -7.78
C TYR A 339 3.31 -4.31 -7.23
N SER A 340 3.64 -3.02 -7.34
CA SER A 340 2.76 -1.93 -6.90
C SER A 340 1.46 -1.88 -7.70
N THR A 341 1.50 -2.21 -9.00
CA THR A 341 0.28 -2.33 -9.82
C THR A 341 -0.63 -3.44 -9.27
N CYS A 342 -0.07 -4.61 -8.95
CA CYS A 342 -0.83 -5.70 -8.31
C CYS A 342 -1.36 -5.31 -6.94
N GLN A 343 -0.59 -4.58 -6.13
CA GLN A 343 -0.99 -4.04 -4.84
C GLN A 343 -2.24 -3.16 -4.96
N PHE A 344 -2.21 -2.17 -5.84
CA PHE A 344 -3.33 -1.26 -6.05
C PHE A 344 -4.52 -1.92 -6.74
N MET A 345 -4.29 -2.89 -7.64
CA MET A 345 -5.37 -3.72 -8.19
C MET A 345 -6.04 -4.58 -7.13
N GLY A 346 -5.29 -5.08 -6.15
CA GLY A 346 -5.84 -5.77 -4.98
C GLY A 346 -6.75 -4.85 -4.17
N ALA A 347 -6.30 -3.63 -3.88
CA ALA A 347 -7.11 -2.64 -3.18
C ALA A 347 -8.38 -2.25 -3.96
N PHE A 348 -8.29 -2.11 -5.29
CA PHE A 348 -9.46 -1.88 -6.16
C PHE A 348 -10.44 -3.05 -6.10
N ALA A 349 -9.96 -4.26 -6.32
CA ALA A 349 -10.80 -5.45 -6.33
C ALA A 349 -11.44 -5.71 -4.96
N GLY A 350 -10.70 -5.48 -3.86
CA GLY A 350 -11.20 -5.57 -2.48
C GLY A 350 -12.24 -4.51 -2.15
N GLY A 351 -12.08 -3.28 -2.65
CA GLY A 351 -13.07 -2.22 -2.51
C GLY A 351 -14.30 -2.45 -3.39
N ALA A 352 -14.15 -2.36 -4.70
CA ALA A 352 -15.26 -2.45 -5.64
C ALA A 352 -15.94 -3.83 -5.64
N GLY A 353 -15.15 -4.92 -5.73
CA GLY A 353 -15.66 -6.28 -5.65
C GLY A 353 -16.20 -6.63 -4.27
N GLY A 354 -15.51 -6.17 -3.21
CA GLY A 354 -15.96 -6.34 -1.83
C GLY A 354 -17.29 -5.63 -1.56
N GLY A 355 -17.45 -4.39 -2.03
CA GLY A 355 -18.72 -3.67 -1.92
C GLY A 355 -19.87 -4.35 -2.67
N TRP A 356 -19.59 -4.91 -3.85
CA TRP A 356 -20.56 -5.69 -4.62
C TRP A 356 -20.95 -6.98 -3.89
N LEU A 357 -19.98 -7.73 -3.38
CA LEU A 357 -20.25 -8.92 -2.58
C LEU A 357 -21.07 -8.60 -1.33
N LEU A 358 -20.69 -7.54 -0.62
CA LEU A 358 -21.40 -7.12 0.60
C LEU A 358 -22.86 -6.75 0.32
N GLN A 359 -23.12 -6.05 -0.78
CA GLN A 359 -24.49 -5.60 -1.13
C GLN A 359 -25.41 -6.76 -1.55
N TYR A 360 -24.92 -7.70 -2.36
CA TYR A 360 -25.77 -8.71 -2.97
C TYR A 360 -25.75 -10.07 -2.25
N PHE A 361 -24.65 -10.38 -1.53
CA PHE A 361 -24.46 -11.68 -0.89
C PHE A 361 -24.19 -11.58 0.62
N GLY A 362 -24.03 -10.34 1.13
CA GLY A 362 -23.81 -10.09 2.54
C GLY A 362 -22.35 -10.28 3.00
N GLN A 363 -22.13 -9.98 4.27
CA GLN A 363 -20.84 -9.95 4.92
C GLN A 363 -20.11 -11.31 4.88
N TYR A 364 -20.83 -12.41 5.16
CA TYR A 364 -20.23 -13.75 5.18
C TYR A 364 -19.70 -14.22 3.82
N ALA A 365 -20.34 -13.80 2.72
CA ALA A 365 -19.84 -14.08 1.37
C ALA A 365 -18.53 -13.33 1.09
N LEU A 366 -18.44 -12.07 1.50
CA LEU A 366 -17.22 -11.27 1.41
C LEU A 366 -16.07 -11.93 2.17
N THR A 367 -16.31 -12.31 3.44
CA THR A 367 -15.33 -13.03 4.26
C THR A 367 -14.94 -14.35 3.66
N GLY A 368 -15.90 -15.11 3.11
CA GLY A 368 -15.64 -16.35 2.40
C GLY A 368 -14.67 -16.19 1.24
N VAL A 369 -14.86 -15.13 0.41
CA VAL A 369 -13.95 -14.82 -0.70
C VAL A 369 -12.56 -14.41 -0.17
N CYS A 370 -12.48 -13.59 0.89
CA CYS A 370 -11.20 -13.25 1.52
C CYS A 370 -10.46 -14.50 2.00
N LEU A 371 -11.14 -15.41 2.66
CA LEU A 371 -10.58 -16.67 3.15
C LEU A 371 -10.14 -17.59 1.99
N LEU A 372 -10.94 -17.73 0.95
CA LEU A 372 -10.59 -18.50 -0.23
C LEU A 372 -9.31 -17.99 -0.91
N LEU A 373 -9.20 -16.68 -1.11
CA LEU A 373 -8.02 -16.06 -1.69
C LEU A 373 -6.78 -16.24 -0.80
N ALA A 374 -6.93 -16.05 0.52
CA ALA A 374 -5.82 -16.21 1.45
C ALA A 374 -5.35 -17.67 1.57
N VAL A 375 -6.28 -18.65 1.59
CA VAL A 375 -5.95 -20.08 1.59
C VAL A 375 -5.30 -20.47 0.25
N ALA A 376 -5.80 -19.98 -0.87
CA ALA A 376 -5.17 -20.21 -2.18
C ALA A 376 -3.73 -19.67 -2.19
N TRP A 377 -3.50 -18.46 -1.66
CA TRP A 377 -2.16 -17.90 -1.52
C TRP A 377 -1.27 -18.75 -0.60
N TRP A 378 -1.79 -19.16 0.56
CA TRP A 378 -1.07 -20.03 1.49
C TRP A 378 -0.65 -21.34 0.83
N LEU A 379 -1.56 -22.02 0.09
CA LEU A 379 -1.28 -23.26 -0.64
C LEU A 379 -0.23 -23.07 -1.74
N LEU A 380 -0.28 -21.94 -2.47
CA LEU A 380 0.72 -21.62 -3.50
C LEU A 380 2.12 -21.43 -2.92
N VAL A 381 2.22 -20.84 -1.73
CA VAL A 381 3.49 -20.66 -1.03
C VAL A 381 3.96 -21.98 -0.39
N PHE A 382 3.05 -22.76 0.21
CA PHE A 382 3.35 -24.03 0.84
C PHE A 382 3.92 -25.06 -0.15
N ARG A 383 3.37 -25.11 -1.37
CA ARG A 383 3.84 -26.00 -2.43
C ARG A 383 5.09 -25.50 -3.15
N ALA A 384 5.54 -24.30 -2.87
CA ALA A 384 6.72 -23.74 -3.51
C ALA A 384 8.00 -24.38 -2.96
N PRO A 385 8.98 -24.76 -3.80
CA PRO A 385 10.24 -25.35 -3.35
C PRO A 385 11.09 -24.35 -2.55
N ALA A 386 11.04 -23.06 -2.88
CA ALA A 386 11.66 -21.97 -2.12
C ALA A 386 10.97 -20.64 -2.47
N LEU A 387 10.85 -19.73 -1.49
CA LEU A 387 10.37 -18.36 -1.72
C LEU A 387 11.37 -17.50 -2.50
N VAL A 388 12.66 -17.78 -2.33
CA VAL A 388 13.75 -17.14 -3.04
C VAL A 388 14.78 -18.22 -3.37
N THR A 389 15.07 -18.39 -4.65
CA THR A 389 16.24 -19.14 -5.08
C THR A 389 17.43 -18.20 -4.92
N VAL A 390 18.22 -18.38 -3.86
CA VAL A 390 19.53 -17.76 -3.78
C VAL A 390 20.37 -18.46 -4.84
N GLU A 391 20.50 -17.88 -6.05
CA GLU A 391 21.61 -18.23 -6.91
C GLU A 391 22.88 -17.94 -6.10
N LYS A 392 23.51 -18.99 -5.59
CA LYS A 392 24.90 -18.91 -5.17
C LYS A 392 25.65 -18.41 -6.42
N VAL A 393 26.08 -17.16 -6.38
CA VAL A 393 27.13 -16.70 -7.29
C VAL A 393 28.30 -17.62 -6.99
N THR A 394 28.39 -18.71 -7.72
CA THR A 394 29.59 -19.50 -7.80
C THR A 394 30.62 -18.54 -8.42
N SER A 395 31.47 -17.98 -7.57
CA SER A 395 32.73 -17.40 -7.98
C SER A 395 33.41 -18.49 -8.81
N SER A 396 33.35 -18.38 -10.12
CA SER A 396 34.26 -19.13 -11.00
C SER A 396 35.68 -18.80 -10.54
N PRO A 397 36.48 -19.78 -10.18
CA PRO A 397 37.90 -19.52 -9.95
C PRO A 397 38.44 -19.01 -11.28
N VAL A 398 39.00 -17.80 -11.27
CA VAL A 398 39.82 -17.32 -12.37
C VAL A 398 40.92 -18.36 -12.53
N ALA A 399 40.78 -19.19 -13.57
CA ALA A 399 41.88 -20.07 -14.01
C ALA A 399 42.99 -19.14 -14.46
N GLY A 400 44.06 -19.15 -13.67
CA GLY A 400 45.27 -18.48 -14.04
C GLY A 400 45.89 -19.14 -15.29
N VAL A 401 46.35 -18.30 -16.17
CA VAL A 401 47.57 -18.48 -16.97
C VAL A 401 48.27 -17.14 -17.06
#